data_acd016a4246a87e76464d6a968b95cee
#
_entry.id   acd016a4246a87e76464d6a968b95cee
#
_cell.length_a   1.000
_cell.length_b   1.000
_cell.length_c   1.000
_cell.angle_alpha   90.00
_cell.angle_beta   90.00
_cell.angle_gamma   90.00
#
_symmetry.space_group_name_H-M   'P 1'
#
loop_
_entity.id
_entity.type
_entity.pdbx_description
1 polymer ?
#
loop_
_entity_poly.entity_id
_entity_poly.type
_entity_poly.pdbx_seq_one_letter_code
_entity_poly.pdbx_strand_id
1 'polypeptide(L)'
;MNNRNDEFERMIGRYKGDGPYLHDGERVMIDAASGTFNLPFGYTHDRLANKLKQQIDRCVHLSSAYTKPIAEHILNRLKPHLPDGIDRIWLRDVSGSGAVEGAIRMAQKYTGRSGVISLFMSHHGQSLATARISGNAFRLHHFTANIDGSFKIPLPNSELAGETSTQTLNLDRFSELEDFINYGSSGNIACLIVEPILGNGGNIVLPVEFYRQIRKICNKYSIILIADEVQTGFGRTGTFFATTGYAKELKPDIIVFAKGAGGIGIPTGGILMNNKLDVLEAYEHSNTSGANPLSLTAIHEAIAILEEENLLENVQLNERYLRDALLKLQNNHELITNVRGLGYMFGFDTPSPEITAMAIDIAAELGLIIRGSRYGKGSAIKVRPPLICGMHHIDEIVAKLDCTFIKLEQKLSSMKGII
;
A
#
# COMPACT_ATOMS: atom_id res chain seq x y z
N MET A 1 8.55 -41.24 -11.33
CA MET A 1 7.82 -40.24 -10.52
C MET A 1 8.74 -39.38 -9.66
N ASN A 2 9.90 -39.84 -9.23
CA ASN A 2 10.82 -39.07 -8.34
C ASN A 2 11.44 -37.81 -8.99
N ASN A 3 11.67 -37.79 -10.31
CA ASN A 3 12.44 -36.72 -10.95
C ASN A 3 11.73 -35.34 -11.00
N ARG A 4 10.39 -35.28 -11.01
CA ARG A 4 9.62 -34.02 -11.06
C ARG A 4 9.50 -33.36 -9.67
N ASN A 5 9.39 -34.15 -8.60
CA ASN A 5 9.37 -33.63 -7.24
C ASN A 5 10.74 -33.03 -6.87
N ASP A 6 11.85 -33.68 -7.27
CA ASP A 6 13.20 -33.20 -7.02
C ASP A 6 13.51 -31.89 -7.79
N GLU A 7 12.88 -31.69 -8.95
CA GLU A 7 13.02 -30.46 -9.72
C GLU A 7 12.26 -29.30 -9.08
N PHE A 8 11.00 -29.54 -8.65
CA PHE A 8 10.21 -28.52 -7.93
C PHE A 8 10.90 -28.10 -6.63
N GLU A 9 11.35 -29.04 -5.81
CA GLU A 9 12.06 -28.76 -4.56
C GLU A 9 13.35 -27.97 -4.81
N ARG A 10 14.10 -28.28 -5.87
CA ARG A 10 15.29 -27.51 -6.26
C ARG A 10 14.94 -26.08 -6.71
N MET A 11 13.83 -25.90 -7.45
CA MET A 11 13.41 -24.59 -7.92
C MET A 11 12.95 -23.68 -6.78
N ILE A 12 12.08 -24.17 -5.90
CA ILE A 12 11.56 -23.38 -4.79
C ILE A 12 12.57 -23.26 -3.64
N GLY A 13 13.32 -24.30 -3.35
CA GLY A 13 14.33 -24.34 -2.31
C GLY A 13 15.59 -23.51 -2.61
N ARG A 14 15.72 -23.04 -3.85
CA ARG A 14 16.75 -22.08 -4.25
C ARG A 14 16.62 -20.75 -3.49
N TYR A 15 15.38 -20.36 -3.15
CA TYR A 15 15.11 -19.10 -2.49
C TYR A 15 15.00 -19.28 -1.00
N LYS A 16 15.79 -18.50 -0.24
CA LYS A 16 15.74 -18.46 1.22
C LYS A 16 15.63 -17.02 1.69
N GLY A 17 14.70 -16.75 2.58
CA GLY A 17 14.55 -15.45 3.23
C GLY A 17 15.33 -15.41 4.54
N ASP A 18 15.89 -14.23 4.87
CA ASP A 18 16.53 -13.93 6.14
C ASP A 18 16.31 -12.45 6.47
N GLY A 19 15.34 -12.13 7.31
CA GLY A 19 14.92 -10.76 7.58
C GLY A 19 14.70 -9.97 6.28
N PRO A 20 15.41 -8.86 6.03
CA PRO A 20 15.28 -8.06 4.82
C PRO A 20 16.02 -8.65 3.60
N TYR A 21 16.70 -9.76 3.75
CA TYR A 21 17.50 -10.36 2.68
C TYR A 21 16.79 -11.53 2.00
N LEU A 22 16.92 -11.59 0.68
CA LEU A 22 16.55 -12.73 -0.15
C LEU A 22 17.80 -13.38 -0.71
N HIS A 23 17.99 -14.66 -0.41
CA HIS A 23 19.04 -15.50 -0.98
C HIS A 23 18.47 -16.21 -2.22
N ASP A 24 19.19 -16.14 -3.34
CA ASP A 24 18.97 -16.88 -4.57
C ASP A 24 20.21 -17.71 -4.88
N GLY A 25 20.27 -18.91 -4.33
CA GLY A 25 21.51 -19.70 -4.27
C GLY A 25 22.59 -18.97 -3.44
N GLU A 26 23.74 -18.72 -4.06
CA GLU A 26 24.85 -17.97 -3.40
C GLU A 26 24.67 -16.46 -3.40
N ARG A 27 23.72 -15.95 -4.17
CA ARG A 27 23.48 -14.52 -4.31
C ARG A 27 22.63 -14.00 -3.17
N VAL A 28 23.10 -12.96 -2.49
CA VAL A 28 22.35 -12.27 -1.42
C VAL A 28 21.87 -10.91 -1.93
N MET A 29 20.59 -10.65 -1.77
CA MET A 29 19.96 -9.39 -2.18
C MET A 29 19.23 -8.74 -1.01
N ILE A 30 19.50 -7.46 -0.76
CA ILE A 30 18.72 -6.67 0.19
C ILE A 30 17.45 -6.18 -0.48
N ASP A 31 16.32 -6.29 0.23
CA ASP A 31 15.01 -5.90 -0.30
C ASP A 31 14.60 -4.51 0.19
N ALA A 32 14.68 -3.54 -0.69
CA ALA A 32 14.16 -2.19 -0.48
C ALA A 32 12.75 -1.99 -1.04
N ALA A 33 12.00 -3.08 -1.28
CA ALA A 33 10.62 -3.04 -1.78
C ALA A 33 9.63 -3.76 -0.86
N SER A 34 10.10 -4.43 0.21
CA SER A 34 9.29 -5.32 1.07
C SER A 34 8.46 -6.32 0.23
N GLY A 35 9.14 -7.04 -0.69
CA GLY A 35 8.51 -7.95 -1.64
C GLY A 35 7.57 -7.24 -2.61
N THR A 36 6.28 -7.42 -2.42
CA THR A 36 5.21 -6.68 -3.11
C THR A 36 4.51 -5.69 -2.17
N PHE A 37 5.28 -5.07 -1.26
CA PHE A 37 4.83 -4.18 -0.17
C PHE A 37 4.05 -4.90 0.95
N ASN A 38 4.27 -6.21 1.11
CA ASN A 38 3.57 -7.08 2.04
C ASN A 38 4.49 -7.78 3.03
N LEU A 39 5.77 -7.40 3.10
CA LEU A 39 6.78 -7.96 4.00
C LEU A 39 7.27 -6.89 5.01
N PRO A 40 6.41 -6.38 5.92
CA PRO A 40 6.87 -5.40 6.91
C PRO A 40 7.95 -5.97 7.84
N PHE A 41 7.95 -7.28 8.10
CA PHE A 41 8.94 -7.95 8.94
C PHE A 41 9.99 -8.73 8.14
N GLY A 42 10.14 -8.41 6.83
CA GLY A 42 11.02 -9.13 5.93
C GLY A 42 10.46 -10.46 5.47
N TYR A 43 11.31 -11.28 4.87
CA TYR A 43 10.94 -12.60 4.31
C TYR A 43 10.67 -13.64 5.40
N THR A 44 11.33 -13.50 6.55
CA THR A 44 11.16 -14.36 7.71
C THR A 44 11.14 -13.53 8.99
N HIS A 45 10.37 -14.01 9.96
CA HIS A 45 10.34 -13.51 11.32
C HIS A 45 10.05 -14.68 12.23
N ASP A 46 10.99 -15.08 13.07
CA ASP A 46 10.95 -16.35 13.83
C ASP A 46 9.69 -16.52 14.66
N ARG A 47 9.29 -15.49 15.38
CA ARG A 47 8.07 -15.52 16.20
C ARG A 47 6.83 -15.81 15.34
N LEU A 48 6.65 -15.07 14.25
CA LEU A 48 5.49 -15.24 13.37
C LEU A 48 5.54 -16.58 12.66
N ALA A 49 6.70 -17.00 12.12
CA ALA A 49 6.86 -18.29 11.46
C ALA A 49 6.53 -19.45 12.38
N ASN A 50 6.98 -19.41 13.64
CA ASN A 50 6.68 -20.45 14.64
C ASN A 50 5.18 -20.50 14.99
N LYS A 51 4.52 -19.35 15.12
CA LYS A 51 3.07 -19.30 15.35
C LYS A 51 2.27 -19.86 14.18
N LEU A 52 2.67 -19.56 12.96
CA LEU A 52 2.04 -20.11 11.76
C LEU A 52 2.21 -21.63 11.66
N LYS A 53 3.41 -22.17 11.94
CA LYS A 53 3.64 -23.63 12.01
C LYS A 53 2.72 -24.28 13.02
N GLN A 54 2.63 -23.74 14.25
CA GLN A 54 1.70 -24.24 15.28
C GLN A 54 0.25 -24.18 14.82
N GLN A 55 -0.15 -23.15 14.05
CA GLN A 55 -1.50 -23.03 13.54
C GLN A 55 -1.78 -24.05 12.41
N ILE A 56 -0.80 -24.32 11.55
CA ILE A 56 -0.89 -25.36 10.52
C ILE A 56 -1.14 -26.73 11.15
N ASP A 57 -0.41 -27.06 12.22
CA ASP A 57 -0.57 -28.34 12.95
C ASP A 57 -1.94 -28.50 13.61
N ARG A 58 -2.64 -27.39 13.88
CA ARG A 58 -3.99 -27.41 14.50
C ARG A 58 -5.11 -27.41 13.47
N CYS A 59 -5.16 -26.39 12.65
CA CYS A 59 -6.24 -26.20 11.67
C CYS A 59 -5.90 -25.05 10.71
N VAL A 60 -5.96 -25.31 9.42
CA VAL A 60 -5.71 -24.29 8.37
C VAL A 60 -6.98 -23.58 7.95
N HIS A 61 -8.13 -24.25 7.99
CA HIS A 61 -9.41 -23.69 7.55
C HIS A 61 -10.52 -23.84 8.60
N LEU A 62 -11.25 -22.74 8.81
CA LEU A 62 -12.51 -22.70 9.54
C LEU A 62 -13.52 -21.86 8.79
N SER A 63 -14.78 -22.23 8.84
CA SER A 63 -15.85 -21.36 8.36
C SER A 63 -15.88 -20.04 9.16
N SER A 64 -16.11 -18.95 8.49
CA SER A 64 -16.22 -17.61 9.11
C SER A 64 -17.31 -17.53 10.19
N ALA A 65 -18.25 -18.49 10.23
CA ALA A 65 -19.22 -18.60 11.30
C ALA A 65 -18.60 -18.87 12.70
N TYR A 66 -17.43 -19.52 12.74
CA TYR A 66 -16.73 -19.85 13.98
C TYR A 66 -15.67 -18.82 14.36
N THR A 67 -15.31 -17.90 13.47
CA THR A 67 -14.16 -16.99 13.67
C THR A 67 -14.55 -15.61 14.18
N LYS A 68 -15.85 -15.33 14.36
CA LYS A 68 -16.35 -14.04 14.88
C LYS A 68 -15.71 -13.62 16.21
N PRO A 69 -15.61 -14.47 17.25
CA PRO A 69 -14.97 -14.09 18.51
C PRO A 69 -13.47 -13.76 18.34
N ILE A 70 -12.79 -14.39 17.39
CA ILE A 70 -11.38 -14.14 17.08
C ILE A 70 -11.24 -12.76 16.42
N ALA A 71 -12.14 -12.40 15.50
CA ALA A 71 -12.18 -11.08 14.88
C ALA A 71 -12.44 -9.97 15.91
N GLU A 72 -13.34 -10.20 16.85
CA GLU A 72 -13.60 -9.28 17.98
C GLU A 72 -12.36 -9.11 18.89
N HIS A 73 -11.63 -10.19 19.15
CA HIS A 73 -10.38 -10.13 19.90
C HIS A 73 -9.33 -9.29 19.16
N ILE A 74 -9.17 -9.48 17.84
CA ILE A 74 -8.27 -8.68 17.00
C ILE A 74 -8.70 -7.21 17.01
N LEU A 75 -9.99 -6.92 16.90
CA LEU A 75 -10.51 -5.55 16.99
C LEU A 75 -10.13 -4.90 18.33
N ASN A 76 -10.30 -5.61 19.43
CA ASN A 76 -9.94 -5.08 20.75
C ASN A 76 -8.46 -4.74 20.87
N ARG A 77 -7.57 -5.53 20.23
CA ARG A 77 -6.14 -5.21 20.14
C ARG A 77 -5.87 -3.97 19.27
N LEU A 78 -6.64 -3.80 18.20
CA LEU A 78 -6.48 -2.65 17.29
C LEU A 78 -7.05 -1.35 17.84
N LYS A 79 -8.02 -1.38 18.77
CA LYS A 79 -8.69 -0.17 19.30
C LYS A 79 -7.77 0.99 19.69
N PRO A 80 -6.63 0.79 20.37
CA PRO A 80 -5.73 1.90 20.72
C PRO A 80 -5.11 2.60 19.50
N HIS A 81 -5.15 1.96 18.34
CA HIS A 81 -4.52 2.40 17.08
C HIS A 81 -5.53 2.87 16.04
N LEU A 82 -6.81 2.97 16.40
CA LEU A 82 -7.88 3.36 15.47
C LEU A 82 -8.28 4.83 15.67
N PRO A 83 -8.67 5.53 14.60
CA PRO A 83 -9.30 6.83 14.76
C PRO A 83 -10.69 6.70 15.43
N ASP A 84 -11.14 7.79 16.03
CA ASP A 84 -12.44 7.87 16.70
C ASP A 84 -13.58 7.44 15.76
N GLY A 85 -14.51 6.66 16.29
CA GLY A 85 -15.70 6.21 15.58
C GLY A 85 -15.51 4.92 14.76
N ILE A 86 -14.31 4.35 14.69
CA ILE A 86 -14.06 3.03 14.10
C ILE A 86 -14.13 1.98 15.20
N ASP A 87 -15.17 1.15 15.20
CA ASP A 87 -15.49 0.23 16.29
C ASP A 87 -15.99 -1.17 15.85
N ARG A 88 -15.91 -1.46 14.56
CA ARG A 88 -16.24 -2.76 13.97
C ARG A 88 -15.14 -3.26 13.04
N ILE A 89 -15.05 -4.57 12.89
CA ILE A 89 -14.10 -5.24 12.01
C ILE A 89 -14.78 -6.34 11.18
N TRP A 90 -14.37 -6.43 9.92
CA TRP A 90 -14.79 -7.48 9.00
C TRP A 90 -13.54 -8.12 8.39
N LEU A 91 -13.25 -9.39 8.75
CA LEU A 91 -12.06 -10.14 8.33
C LEU A 91 -12.46 -11.31 7.40
N ARG A 92 -13.18 -11.01 6.33
CA ARG A 92 -13.70 -12.04 5.41
C ARG A 92 -13.02 -12.03 4.05
N ASP A 93 -11.87 -11.39 3.93
CA ASP A 93 -11.07 -11.32 2.71
C ASP A 93 -9.65 -11.81 2.93
N VAL A 94 -8.97 -12.12 1.83
CA VAL A 94 -7.55 -12.51 1.79
C VAL A 94 -6.73 -11.58 0.89
N SER A 95 -7.33 -10.48 0.44
CA SER A 95 -6.70 -9.51 -0.44
C SER A 95 -7.23 -8.10 -0.25
N GLY A 96 -6.42 -7.10 -0.61
CA GLY A 96 -6.87 -5.71 -0.61
C GLY A 96 -8.01 -5.46 -1.62
N SER A 97 -8.03 -6.13 -2.77
CA SER A 97 -9.10 -5.97 -3.76
C SER A 97 -10.45 -6.41 -3.20
N GLY A 98 -10.51 -7.58 -2.55
CA GLY A 98 -11.73 -8.08 -1.93
C GLY A 98 -12.21 -7.15 -0.81
N ALA A 99 -11.30 -6.73 0.07
CA ALA A 99 -11.63 -5.82 1.16
C ALA A 99 -12.16 -4.46 0.65
N VAL A 100 -11.57 -3.90 -0.41
CA VAL A 100 -12.09 -2.67 -1.06
C VAL A 100 -13.48 -2.89 -1.63
N GLU A 101 -13.74 -4.01 -2.30
CA GLU A 101 -15.09 -4.31 -2.81
C GLU A 101 -16.12 -4.42 -1.69
N GLY A 102 -15.76 -5.08 -0.58
CA GLY A 102 -16.59 -5.15 0.61
C GLY A 102 -16.91 -3.77 1.18
N ALA A 103 -15.92 -2.90 1.31
CA ALA A 103 -16.10 -1.53 1.79
C ALA A 103 -17.03 -0.70 0.89
N ILE A 104 -16.89 -0.84 -0.42
CA ILE A 104 -17.79 -0.17 -1.39
C ILE A 104 -19.23 -0.70 -1.26
N ARG A 105 -19.42 -2.01 -1.16
CA ARG A 105 -20.75 -2.61 -0.96
C ARG A 105 -21.42 -2.14 0.34
N MET A 106 -20.64 -2.01 1.44
CA MET A 106 -21.14 -1.42 2.69
C MET A 106 -21.63 0.00 2.48
N ALA A 107 -20.82 0.83 1.82
CA ALA A 107 -21.18 2.22 1.53
C ALA A 107 -22.42 2.32 0.63
N GLN A 108 -22.50 1.52 -0.43
CA GLN A 108 -23.64 1.48 -1.36
C GLN A 108 -24.91 1.03 -0.65
N LYS A 109 -24.87 -0.05 0.12
CA LYS A 109 -26.02 -0.56 0.86
C LYS A 109 -26.52 0.43 1.92
N TYR A 110 -25.60 1.04 2.65
CA TYR A 110 -25.92 2.02 3.68
C TYR A 110 -26.56 3.29 3.12
N THR A 111 -26.03 3.81 2.00
CA THR A 111 -26.50 5.07 1.41
C THR A 111 -27.65 4.90 0.43
N GLY A 112 -27.88 3.70 -0.08
CA GLY A 112 -28.80 3.44 -1.20
C GLY A 112 -28.32 4.04 -2.54
N ARG A 113 -27.04 4.42 -2.64
CA ARG A 113 -26.41 5.06 -3.81
C ARG A 113 -25.38 4.12 -4.42
N SER A 114 -25.01 4.35 -5.69
CA SER A 114 -24.06 3.46 -6.41
C SER A 114 -22.71 4.10 -6.75
N GLY A 115 -22.63 5.42 -6.84
CA GLY A 115 -21.45 6.14 -7.34
C GLY A 115 -20.24 6.04 -6.42
N VAL A 116 -19.05 5.94 -7.01
CA VAL A 116 -17.77 5.89 -6.32
C VAL A 116 -16.84 6.96 -6.89
N ILE A 117 -16.28 7.81 -6.04
CA ILE A 117 -15.26 8.78 -6.41
C ILE A 117 -13.88 8.26 -5.96
N SER A 118 -12.89 8.35 -6.82
CA SER A 118 -11.48 8.07 -6.53
C SER A 118 -10.56 9.12 -7.13
N LEU A 119 -9.26 9.06 -6.81
CA LEU A 119 -8.27 10.00 -7.34
C LEU A 119 -7.59 9.45 -8.59
N PHE A 120 -7.16 10.34 -9.49
CA PHE A 120 -6.17 9.98 -10.51
C PHE A 120 -4.93 9.40 -9.84
N MET A 121 -4.28 8.45 -10.51
CA MET A 121 -3.07 7.75 -10.07
C MET A 121 -3.25 6.82 -8.87
N SER A 122 -4.46 6.74 -8.30
CA SER A 122 -4.78 5.79 -7.23
C SER A 122 -4.77 4.34 -7.69
N HIS A 123 -4.65 3.42 -6.73
CA HIS A 123 -4.71 1.99 -6.97
C HIS A 123 -5.44 1.25 -5.85
N HIS A 124 -6.63 0.78 -6.16
CA HIS A 124 -7.53 0.16 -5.19
C HIS A 124 -7.72 -1.36 -5.40
N GLY A 125 -7.03 -1.95 -6.37
CA GLY A 125 -7.06 -3.39 -6.59
C GLY A 125 -6.99 -3.81 -8.05
N GLN A 126 -7.13 -5.11 -8.28
CA GLN A 126 -6.99 -5.78 -9.60
C GLN A 126 -8.24 -6.61 -9.99
N SER A 127 -9.27 -6.71 -9.15
CA SER A 127 -10.57 -7.23 -9.57
C SER A 127 -11.22 -6.27 -10.56
N LEU A 128 -12.21 -6.71 -11.33
CA LEU A 128 -12.85 -5.86 -12.34
C LEU A 128 -13.38 -4.56 -11.73
N ALA A 129 -14.02 -4.64 -10.56
CA ALA A 129 -14.55 -3.47 -9.87
C ALA A 129 -13.44 -2.54 -9.37
N THR A 130 -12.47 -3.06 -8.63
CA THR A 130 -11.40 -2.24 -8.04
C THR A 130 -10.43 -1.69 -9.09
N ALA A 131 -10.17 -2.42 -10.17
CA ALA A 131 -9.41 -1.90 -11.30
C ALA A 131 -10.13 -0.72 -11.98
N ARG A 132 -11.45 -0.78 -12.10
CA ARG A 132 -12.26 0.28 -12.72
C ARG A 132 -12.25 1.57 -11.92
N ILE A 133 -12.29 1.49 -10.60
CA ILE A 133 -12.22 2.67 -9.72
C ILE A 133 -10.78 3.16 -9.51
N SER A 134 -9.74 2.38 -9.86
CA SER A 134 -8.34 2.82 -9.79
C SER A 134 -8.05 3.91 -10.81
N GLY A 135 -7.24 4.91 -10.44
CA GLY A 135 -6.96 6.09 -11.25
C GLY A 135 -5.92 5.91 -12.36
N ASN A 136 -5.39 4.70 -12.55
CA ASN A 136 -4.39 4.38 -13.58
C ASN A 136 -5.04 3.74 -14.81
N ALA A 137 -5.42 4.55 -15.80
CA ALA A 137 -6.16 4.12 -16.98
C ALA A 137 -5.45 3.05 -17.84
N PHE A 138 -4.11 3.03 -17.87
CA PHE A 138 -3.36 2.03 -18.65
C PHE A 138 -3.63 0.58 -18.23
N ARG A 139 -4.03 0.35 -16.99
CA ARG A 139 -4.39 -0.99 -16.48
C ARG A 139 -5.70 -1.52 -17.04
N LEU A 140 -6.52 -0.65 -17.64
CA LEU A 140 -7.84 -0.96 -18.17
C LEU A 140 -7.86 -1.04 -19.70
N HIS A 141 -6.73 -0.84 -20.38
CA HIS A 141 -6.66 -0.65 -21.83
C HIS A 141 -7.31 -1.78 -22.65
N HIS A 142 -7.39 -2.98 -22.08
CA HIS A 142 -7.99 -4.16 -22.74
C HIS A 142 -9.23 -4.70 -22.03
N PHE A 143 -9.74 -4.02 -20.98
CA PHE A 143 -10.85 -4.52 -20.18
C PHE A 143 -12.05 -3.58 -20.25
N THR A 144 -13.20 -4.13 -20.68
CA THR A 144 -14.44 -3.38 -20.92
C THR A 144 -15.44 -3.41 -19.77
N ALA A 145 -15.05 -3.85 -18.58
CA ALA A 145 -15.96 -3.87 -17.44
C ALA A 145 -16.46 -2.45 -17.10
N ASN A 146 -17.69 -2.14 -17.49
CA ASN A 146 -18.36 -0.92 -17.10
C ASN A 146 -18.95 -1.11 -15.70
N ILE A 147 -18.46 -0.30 -14.77
CA ILE A 147 -19.13 -0.03 -13.50
C ILE A 147 -19.70 1.37 -13.63
N ASP A 148 -21.00 1.46 -13.82
CA ASP A 148 -21.69 2.72 -13.89
C ASP A 148 -21.49 3.50 -12.58
N GLY A 149 -21.24 4.81 -12.71
CA GLY A 149 -21.06 5.67 -11.55
C GLY A 149 -19.69 5.67 -10.91
N SER A 150 -18.62 5.18 -11.59
CA SER A 150 -17.25 5.38 -11.10
C SER A 150 -16.63 6.64 -11.68
N PHE A 151 -16.21 7.55 -10.81
CA PHE A 151 -15.69 8.86 -11.19
C PHE A 151 -14.29 9.07 -10.64
N LYS A 152 -13.41 9.65 -11.43
CA LYS A 152 -12.04 9.94 -11.03
C LYS A 152 -11.79 11.43 -11.09
N ILE A 153 -11.33 11.97 -9.98
CA ILE A 153 -11.00 13.38 -9.86
C ILE A 153 -9.48 13.58 -9.94
N PRO A 154 -9.01 14.70 -10.51
CA PRO A 154 -7.60 15.03 -10.53
C PRO A 154 -7.07 15.25 -9.11
N LEU A 155 -5.75 15.13 -8.96
CA LEU A 155 -5.08 15.47 -7.71
C LEU A 155 -5.22 16.98 -7.45
N PRO A 156 -5.20 17.37 -6.17
CA PRO A 156 -5.36 18.78 -5.78
C PRO A 156 -4.26 19.69 -6.31
N ASN A 157 -3.12 19.13 -6.70
CA ASN A 157 -2.01 19.85 -7.26
C ASN A 157 -1.93 19.57 -8.76
N SER A 158 -1.98 20.63 -9.59
CA SER A 158 -1.87 20.51 -11.03
C SER A 158 -0.47 20.12 -11.51
N GLU A 159 0.54 20.19 -10.65
CA GLU A 159 1.93 19.92 -10.98
C GLU A 159 2.41 18.66 -10.25
N LEU A 160 2.31 17.55 -10.96
CA LEU A 160 2.95 16.27 -10.63
C LEU A 160 4.46 16.30 -10.85
N ALA A 161 4.98 17.47 -11.17
CA ALA A 161 6.38 17.75 -11.38
C ALA A 161 6.92 18.55 -10.20
N GLY A 162 7.55 17.86 -9.29
CA GLY A 162 8.84 18.32 -8.83
C GLY A 162 8.96 19.44 -7.83
N GLU A 163 7.97 19.80 -7.04
CA GLU A 163 8.24 20.73 -5.96
C GLU A 163 7.98 20.16 -4.57
N THR A 164 9.05 20.11 -3.82
CA THR A 164 9.12 19.79 -2.41
C THR A 164 8.25 20.73 -1.57
N SER A 165 7.42 20.15 -0.70
CA SER A 165 6.99 20.63 0.61
C SER A 165 6.15 21.92 0.77
N THR A 166 5.93 22.75 -0.24
CA THR A 166 5.00 23.90 -0.17
C THR A 166 4.00 23.87 -1.32
N GLN A 167 3.40 22.71 -1.55
CA GLN A 167 2.38 22.57 -2.58
C GLN A 167 1.17 23.38 -2.17
N THR A 168 0.99 24.52 -2.79
CA THR A 168 -0.21 25.34 -2.65
C THR A 168 -1.38 24.51 -3.18
N LEU A 169 -2.28 24.12 -2.29
CA LEU A 169 -3.53 23.47 -2.66
C LEU A 169 -4.31 24.39 -3.61
N ASN A 170 -4.60 23.91 -4.79
CA ASN A 170 -5.58 24.60 -5.63
C ASN A 170 -6.99 24.35 -5.05
N LEU A 171 -7.48 25.33 -4.30
CA LEU A 171 -8.80 25.28 -3.65
C LEU A 171 -9.95 25.21 -4.66
N ASP A 172 -9.75 25.67 -5.90
CA ASP A 172 -10.75 25.60 -6.97
C ASP A 172 -11.12 24.16 -7.32
N ARG A 173 -10.19 23.20 -7.10
CA ARG A 173 -10.45 21.77 -7.30
C ARG A 173 -11.53 21.21 -6.39
N PHE A 174 -11.73 21.77 -5.21
CA PHE A 174 -12.78 21.34 -4.30
C PHE A 174 -14.15 21.89 -4.71
N SER A 175 -14.23 23.11 -5.25
CA SER A 175 -15.46 23.63 -5.86
C SER A 175 -15.84 22.83 -7.12
N GLU A 176 -14.87 22.48 -7.97
CA GLU A 176 -15.08 21.59 -9.12
C GLU A 176 -15.63 20.21 -8.68
N LEU A 177 -15.13 19.66 -7.57
CA LEU A 177 -15.63 18.41 -7.01
C LEU A 177 -17.09 18.56 -6.52
N GLU A 178 -17.40 19.67 -5.85
CA GLU A 178 -18.78 19.95 -5.41
C GLU A 178 -19.72 20.13 -6.58
N ASP A 179 -19.32 20.86 -7.64
CA ASP A 179 -20.08 21.02 -8.87
C ASP A 179 -20.32 19.67 -9.56
N PHE A 180 -19.30 18.82 -9.58
CA PHE A 180 -19.43 17.47 -10.09
C PHE A 180 -20.45 16.64 -9.29
N ILE A 181 -20.42 16.70 -7.95
CA ILE A 181 -21.36 15.98 -7.09
C ILE A 181 -22.80 16.48 -7.36
N ASN A 182 -22.98 17.82 -7.47
CA ASN A 182 -24.30 18.42 -7.64
C ASN A 182 -24.89 18.23 -9.05
N TYR A 183 -24.07 18.38 -10.08
CA TYR A 183 -24.54 18.48 -11.47
C TYR A 183 -24.10 17.29 -12.33
N GLY A 184 -22.93 16.71 -12.05
CA GLY A 184 -22.36 15.63 -12.86
C GLY A 184 -22.79 14.22 -12.42
N SER A 185 -23.17 14.03 -11.15
CA SER A 185 -23.52 12.72 -10.60
C SER A 185 -24.98 12.55 -10.21
N SER A 186 -25.79 13.60 -10.33
CA SER A 186 -27.18 13.62 -9.84
C SER A 186 -27.29 13.26 -8.34
N GLY A 187 -26.27 13.52 -7.56
CA GLY A 187 -26.23 13.20 -6.13
C GLY A 187 -26.12 11.71 -5.79
N ASN A 188 -25.92 10.82 -6.77
CA ASN A 188 -25.86 9.37 -6.57
C ASN A 188 -24.45 8.86 -6.19
N ILE A 189 -23.75 9.56 -5.28
CA ILE A 189 -22.43 9.15 -4.80
C ILE A 189 -22.56 8.43 -3.46
N ALA A 190 -22.16 7.14 -3.41
CA ALA A 190 -22.14 6.33 -2.20
C ALA A 190 -20.90 6.62 -1.37
N CYS A 191 -19.72 6.63 -2.00
CA CYS A 191 -18.45 6.79 -1.29
C CYS A 191 -17.40 7.52 -2.12
N LEU A 192 -16.43 8.09 -1.38
CA LEU A 192 -15.15 8.55 -1.89
C LEU A 192 -14.05 7.70 -1.25
N ILE A 193 -13.19 7.12 -2.07
CA ILE A 193 -12.06 6.31 -1.62
C ILE A 193 -10.73 6.99 -1.90
N VAL A 194 -9.84 7.01 -0.91
CA VAL A 194 -8.52 7.64 -1.01
C VAL A 194 -7.44 6.81 -0.33
N GLU A 195 -6.29 6.65 -1.00
CA GLU A 195 -5.06 6.21 -0.35
C GLU A 195 -4.47 7.40 0.43
N PRO A 196 -4.11 7.28 1.73
CA PRO A 196 -3.43 8.36 2.46
C PRO A 196 -2.12 8.81 1.79
N ILE A 197 -1.41 7.87 1.18
CA ILE A 197 -0.28 8.14 0.28
C ILE A 197 -0.54 7.35 -1.00
N LEU A 198 -0.52 8.02 -2.14
CA LEU A 198 -0.76 7.36 -3.43
C LEU A 198 0.42 6.46 -3.81
N GLY A 199 0.32 5.19 -3.39
CA GLY A 199 1.41 4.24 -3.50
C GLY A 199 1.82 3.92 -4.92
N ASN A 200 0.88 3.63 -5.80
CA ASN A 200 1.15 3.36 -7.20
C ASN A 200 1.33 4.64 -8.03
N GLY A 201 0.93 5.78 -7.52
CA GLY A 201 1.26 7.09 -8.07
C GLY A 201 2.72 7.51 -7.85
N GLY A 202 3.55 6.66 -7.23
CA GLY A 202 4.96 6.97 -6.95
C GLY A 202 5.19 7.55 -5.56
N ASN A 203 4.41 7.11 -4.57
CA ASN A 203 4.45 7.55 -3.17
C ASN A 203 4.17 9.04 -2.98
N ILE A 204 3.13 9.53 -3.66
CA ILE A 204 2.69 10.92 -3.54
C ILE A 204 2.02 11.12 -2.18
N VAL A 205 2.57 12.00 -1.38
CA VAL A 205 2.03 12.41 -0.09
C VAL A 205 1.07 13.58 -0.32
N LEU A 206 -0.20 13.41 0.04
CA LEU A 206 -1.20 14.45 -0.11
C LEU A 206 -1.10 15.47 1.05
N PRO A 207 -1.34 16.77 0.82
CA PRO A 207 -1.32 17.78 1.87
C PRO A 207 -2.39 17.53 2.94
N VAL A 208 -2.09 17.86 4.20
CA VAL A 208 -3.05 17.70 5.32
C VAL A 208 -4.37 18.44 5.07
N GLU A 209 -4.31 19.62 4.44
CA GLU A 209 -5.51 20.39 4.11
C GLU A 209 -6.42 19.66 3.10
N PHE A 210 -5.85 18.86 2.19
CA PHE A 210 -6.63 18.01 1.30
C PHE A 210 -7.56 17.08 2.09
N TYR A 211 -7.05 16.42 3.13
CA TYR A 211 -7.85 15.50 3.96
C TYR A 211 -8.99 16.25 4.68
N ARG A 212 -8.73 17.47 5.19
CA ARG A 212 -9.78 18.29 5.80
C ARG A 212 -10.88 18.65 4.83
N GLN A 213 -10.51 19.09 3.62
CA GLN A 213 -11.49 19.50 2.62
C GLN A 213 -12.32 18.30 2.14
N ILE A 214 -11.70 17.16 1.85
CA ILE A 214 -12.41 15.93 1.48
C ILE A 214 -13.38 15.50 2.59
N ARG A 215 -12.96 15.55 3.87
CA ARG A 215 -13.86 15.22 4.99
C ARG A 215 -15.05 16.16 5.07
N LYS A 216 -14.84 17.48 4.89
CA LYS A 216 -15.93 18.47 4.86
C LYS A 216 -16.93 18.19 3.75
N ILE A 217 -16.45 17.91 2.54
CA ILE A 217 -17.28 17.60 1.39
C ILE A 217 -18.07 16.30 1.65
N CYS A 218 -17.43 15.25 2.11
CA CYS A 218 -18.12 13.99 2.42
C CYS A 218 -19.22 14.19 3.48
N ASN A 219 -18.95 14.99 4.52
CA ASN A 219 -19.98 15.33 5.52
C ASN A 219 -21.15 16.12 4.92
N LYS A 220 -20.87 17.13 4.10
CA LYS A 220 -21.89 18.00 3.48
C LYS A 220 -22.86 17.20 2.59
N TYR A 221 -22.34 16.22 1.85
CA TYR A 221 -23.13 15.43 0.90
C TYR A 221 -23.49 14.03 1.40
N SER A 222 -23.20 13.71 2.67
CA SER A 222 -23.45 12.38 3.24
C SER A 222 -22.82 11.26 2.40
N ILE A 223 -21.58 11.46 1.96
CA ILE A 223 -20.76 10.51 1.21
C ILE A 223 -19.89 9.75 2.22
N ILE A 224 -19.84 8.42 2.11
CA ILE A 224 -18.98 7.60 2.97
C ILE A 224 -17.53 7.74 2.54
N LEU A 225 -16.65 8.09 3.48
CA LEU A 225 -15.23 8.26 3.24
C LEU A 225 -14.47 6.99 3.59
N ILE A 226 -13.84 6.38 2.59
CA ILE A 226 -13.05 5.15 2.71
C ILE A 226 -11.57 5.51 2.63
N ALA A 227 -10.80 5.18 3.68
CA ALA A 227 -9.35 5.22 3.63
C ALA A 227 -8.80 3.86 3.17
N ASP A 228 -8.13 3.84 2.06
CA ASP A 228 -7.40 2.66 1.58
C ASP A 228 -5.99 2.62 2.19
N GLU A 229 -5.89 1.97 3.33
CA GLU A 229 -4.63 1.76 4.09
C GLU A 229 -3.94 0.44 3.73
N VAL A 230 -4.28 -0.15 2.60
CA VAL A 230 -3.68 -1.42 2.14
C VAL A 230 -2.15 -1.32 2.01
N GLN A 231 -1.61 -0.13 1.72
CA GLN A 231 -0.16 0.11 1.64
C GLN A 231 0.40 0.92 2.81
N THR A 232 -0.38 1.79 3.40
CA THR A 232 0.06 2.73 4.44
C THR A 232 -0.09 2.20 5.86
N GLY A 233 -0.98 1.25 6.06
CA GLY A 233 -1.23 0.64 7.37
C GLY A 233 -0.13 -0.30 7.86
N PHE A 234 -0.28 -0.77 9.07
CA PHE A 234 0.62 -1.69 9.77
C PHE A 234 2.07 -1.17 9.84
N GLY A 235 2.21 0.07 10.31
CA GLY A 235 3.51 0.66 10.68
C GLY A 235 4.26 1.36 9.57
N ARG A 236 3.82 1.28 8.30
CA ARG A 236 4.58 1.76 7.14
C ARG A 236 4.93 3.25 7.20
N THR A 237 4.07 4.08 7.78
CA THR A 237 4.25 5.52 7.91
C THR A 237 4.78 5.96 9.28
N GLY A 238 5.24 5.03 10.11
CA GLY A 238 5.67 5.32 11.49
C GLY A 238 4.52 5.39 12.49
N THR A 239 3.28 5.25 12.04
CA THR A 239 2.08 5.05 12.86
C THR A 239 1.38 3.77 12.46
N PHE A 240 0.53 3.21 13.32
CA PHE A 240 -0.13 1.93 13.02
C PHE A 240 -0.97 2.03 11.74
N PHE A 241 -1.78 3.09 11.63
CA PHE A 241 -2.46 3.53 10.41
C PHE A 241 -2.08 4.99 10.11
N ALA A 242 -1.94 5.36 8.85
CA ALA A 242 -1.67 6.74 8.46
C ALA A 242 -2.78 7.69 8.92
N THR A 243 -4.01 7.19 9.01
CA THR A 243 -5.20 7.92 9.51
C THR A 243 -5.17 8.18 11.01
N THR A 244 -4.23 7.64 11.78
CA THR A 244 -3.96 8.03 13.17
C THR A 244 -2.71 8.90 13.31
N GLY A 245 -2.01 9.13 12.20
CA GLY A 245 -0.81 9.95 12.11
C GLY A 245 -0.97 11.13 11.16
N TYR A 246 -0.18 11.13 10.10
CA TYR A 246 -0.14 12.20 9.11
C TYR A 246 -1.50 12.53 8.49
N ALA A 247 -2.29 11.50 8.16
CA ALA A 247 -3.61 11.67 7.53
C ALA A 247 -4.77 11.70 8.54
N LYS A 248 -4.53 12.06 9.80
CA LYS A 248 -5.55 12.08 10.87
C LYS A 248 -6.76 12.97 10.57
N GLU A 249 -6.57 14.02 9.77
CA GLU A 249 -7.64 14.93 9.38
C GLU A 249 -8.63 14.31 8.39
N LEU A 250 -8.29 13.17 7.80
CA LEU A 250 -9.20 12.42 6.93
C LEU A 250 -10.44 11.91 7.69
N LYS A 251 -10.27 11.45 8.93
CA LYS A 251 -11.35 10.92 9.80
C LYS A 251 -12.28 10.00 9.01
N PRO A 252 -11.79 8.86 8.49
CA PRO A 252 -12.58 8.01 7.61
C PRO A 252 -13.75 7.35 8.32
N ASP A 253 -14.78 6.99 7.55
CA ASP A 253 -15.90 6.15 8.04
C ASP A 253 -15.55 4.65 7.93
N ILE A 254 -14.67 4.31 6.97
CA ILE A 254 -14.16 2.95 6.73
C ILE A 254 -12.65 3.01 6.49
N ILE A 255 -11.91 2.03 7.04
CA ILE A 255 -10.50 1.78 6.74
C ILE A 255 -10.38 0.39 6.12
N VAL A 256 -9.73 0.29 4.97
CA VAL A 256 -9.40 -0.99 4.35
C VAL A 256 -7.92 -1.29 4.56
N PHE A 257 -7.59 -2.52 4.94
CA PHE A 257 -6.21 -2.96 5.12
C PHE A 257 -5.96 -4.34 4.52
N ALA A 258 -4.70 -4.62 4.19
CA ALA A 258 -4.20 -5.91 3.70
C ALA A 258 -2.68 -5.97 3.84
N LYS A 259 -1.98 -6.59 2.92
CA LYS A 259 -0.50 -6.59 2.76
C LYS A 259 0.27 -6.69 4.07
N GLY A 260 0.63 -5.55 4.70
CA GLY A 260 1.40 -5.49 5.95
C GLY A 260 0.76 -6.26 7.10
N ALA A 261 -0.56 -6.38 7.12
CA ALA A 261 -1.28 -7.18 8.11
C ALA A 261 -0.91 -8.67 8.10
N GLY A 262 -0.37 -9.17 6.99
CA GLY A 262 0.12 -10.54 6.85
C GLY A 262 1.56 -10.77 7.33
N GLY A 263 2.25 -9.72 7.77
CA GLY A 263 3.58 -9.77 8.38
C GLY A 263 4.70 -10.21 7.43
N ILE A 264 4.82 -11.49 7.17
CA ILE A 264 5.83 -12.10 6.27
C ILE A 264 5.22 -12.54 4.94
N GLY A 265 4.10 -11.92 4.52
CA GLY A 265 3.46 -12.18 3.23
C GLY A 265 2.25 -13.09 3.26
N ILE A 266 1.72 -13.45 4.43
CA ILE A 266 0.47 -14.22 4.54
C ILE A 266 -0.69 -13.42 3.93
N PRO A 267 -1.49 -14.03 3.04
CA PRO A 267 -2.64 -13.37 2.43
C PRO A 267 -3.67 -12.93 3.48
N THR A 268 -3.96 -11.63 3.51
CA THR A 268 -4.92 -11.01 4.45
C THR A 268 -5.70 -9.91 3.76
N GLY A 269 -6.89 -9.62 4.26
CA GLY A 269 -7.69 -8.48 3.90
C GLY A 269 -8.74 -8.22 4.96
N GLY A 270 -8.93 -6.96 5.33
CA GLY A 270 -9.89 -6.60 6.36
C GLY A 270 -10.44 -5.19 6.18
N ILE A 271 -11.58 -4.97 6.78
CA ILE A 271 -12.32 -3.72 6.80
C ILE A 271 -12.57 -3.36 8.25
N LEU A 272 -12.20 -2.16 8.62
CA LEU A 272 -12.54 -1.52 9.89
C LEU A 272 -13.55 -0.41 9.61
N MET A 273 -14.60 -0.29 10.40
CA MET A 273 -15.67 0.65 10.09
C MET A 273 -16.38 1.15 11.33
N ASN A 274 -17.15 2.22 11.14
CA ASN A 274 -18.13 2.64 12.12
C ASN A 274 -19.30 1.63 12.17
N ASN A 275 -19.80 1.35 13.37
CA ASN A 275 -20.87 0.38 13.62
C ASN A 275 -22.10 0.53 12.70
N LYS A 276 -22.48 1.77 12.37
CA LYS A 276 -23.62 2.03 11.47
C LYS A 276 -23.43 1.47 10.06
N LEU A 277 -22.20 1.18 9.66
CA LEU A 277 -21.83 0.66 8.33
C LEU A 277 -21.70 -0.85 8.30
N ASP A 278 -21.86 -1.55 9.43
CA ASP A 278 -21.91 -3.02 9.50
C ASP A 278 -23.28 -3.54 9.04
N VAL A 279 -23.59 -3.32 7.76
CA VAL A 279 -24.91 -3.55 7.17
C VAL A 279 -24.97 -4.75 6.23
N LEU A 280 -23.81 -5.37 5.93
CA LEU A 280 -23.76 -6.52 5.03
C LEU A 280 -24.11 -7.82 5.74
N GLU A 281 -24.95 -8.61 5.07
CA GLU A 281 -25.13 -10.01 5.44
C GLU A 281 -23.96 -10.88 4.96
N ALA A 282 -23.78 -12.02 5.60
CA ALA A 282 -22.64 -12.91 5.30
C ALA A 282 -22.59 -13.37 3.84
N TYR A 283 -23.75 -13.52 3.19
CA TYR A 283 -23.85 -13.96 1.79
C TYR A 283 -23.66 -12.83 0.77
N GLU A 284 -23.72 -11.57 1.21
CA GLU A 284 -23.56 -10.42 0.31
C GLU A 284 -22.10 -10.10 0.00
N HIS A 285 -21.21 -10.48 0.91
CA HIS A 285 -19.76 -10.35 0.69
C HIS A 285 -19.01 -11.38 1.51
N SER A 286 -18.34 -12.32 0.83
CA SER A 286 -17.49 -13.34 1.49
C SER A 286 -16.46 -13.89 0.52
N ASN A 287 -15.41 -14.44 1.06
CA ASN A 287 -14.39 -15.20 0.36
C ASN A 287 -14.27 -16.58 1.02
N THR A 288 -14.17 -17.65 0.23
CA THR A 288 -14.05 -19.03 0.76
C THR A 288 -12.91 -19.17 1.77
N SER A 289 -11.79 -18.51 1.52
CA SER A 289 -10.62 -18.51 2.40
C SER A 289 -10.58 -17.31 3.35
N GLY A 290 -11.62 -16.48 3.39
CA GLY A 290 -11.70 -15.35 4.29
C GLY A 290 -11.81 -15.80 5.74
N ALA A 291 -11.24 -15.03 6.67
CA ALA A 291 -11.16 -15.35 8.09
C ALA A 291 -10.51 -16.71 8.40
N ASN A 292 -9.63 -17.22 7.52
CA ASN A 292 -8.94 -18.47 7.82
C ASN A 292 -7.97 -18.32 9.01
N PRO A 293 -7.75 -19.39 9.79
CA PRO A 293 -6.91 -19.34 10.98
C PRO A 293 -5.48 -18.84 10.75
N LEU A 294 -4.87 -19.10 9.58
CA LEU A 294 -3.52 -18.62 9.28
C LEU A 294 -3.49 -17.12 9.11
N SER A 295 -4.45 -16.53 8.36
CA SER A 295 -4.58 -15.08 8.20
C SER A 295 -4.87 -14.38 9.54
N LEU A 296 -5.76 -14.95 10.37
CA LEU A 296 -6.09 -14.41 11.69
C LEU A 296 -4.89 -14.46 12.64
N THR A 297 -4.13 -15.58 12.63
CA THR A 297 -2.88 -15.70 13.39
C THR A 297 -1.85 -14.69 12.92
N ALA A 298 -1.69 -14.50 11.61
CA ALA A 298 -0.76 -13.54 11.06
C ALA A 298 -1.10 -12.09 11.47
N ILE A 299 -2.37 -11.69 11.38
CA ILE A 299 -2.83 -10.36 11.80
C ILE A 299 -2.58 -10.16 13.30
N HIS A 300 -2.95 -11.13 14.13
CA HIS A 300 -2.77 -11.07 15.59
C HIS A 300 -1.29 -10.90 15.96
N GLU A 301 -0.41 -11.73 15.40
CA GLU A 301 1.03 -11.63 15.66
C GLU A 301 1.66 -10.38 15.05
N ALA A 302 1.17 -9.91 13.89
CA ALA A 302 1.65 -8.66 13.30
C ALA A 302 1.37 -7.46 14.22
N ILE A 303 0.21 -7.41 14.86
CA ILE A 303 -0.09 -6.38 15.87
C ILE A 303 0.89 -6.49 17.04
N ALA A 304 1.07 -7.70 17.58
CA ALA A 304 1.96 -7.94 18.72
C ALA A 304 3.42 -7.55 18.42
N ILE A 305 3.93 -7.91 17.24
CA ILE A 305 5.30 -7.59 16.82
C ILE A 305 5.48 -6.07 16.69
N LEU A 306 4.51 -5.36 16.08
CA LEU A 306 4.59 -3.90 15.95
C LEU A 306 4.63 -3.18 17.30
N GLU A 307 3.86 -3.68 18.30
CA GLU A 307 3.78 -3.10 19.63
C GLU A 307 5.02 -3.44 20.50
N GLU A 308 5.43 -4.71 20.48
CA GLU A 308 6.41 -5.23 21.42
C GLU A 308 7.87 -5.06 20.96
N GLU A 309 8.11 -4.96 19.64
CA GLU A 309 9.44 -4.79 19.07
C GLU A 309 9.75 -3.34 18.68
N ASN A 310 8.92 -2.37 19.09
CA ASN A 310 9.09 -0.94 18.86
C ASN A 310 9.31 -0.55 17.38
N LEU A 311 8.70 -1.30 16.44
CA LEU A 311 8.93 -1.08 15.02
C LEU A 311 8.38 0.25 14.51
N LEU A 312 7.32 0.78 15.13
CA LEU A 312 6.82 2.12 14.81
C LEU A 312 7.85 3.20 15.15
N GLU A 313 8.47 3.08 16.32
CA GLU A 313 9.53 3.99 16.76
C GLU A 313 10.77 3.85 15.86
N ASN A 314 11.16 2.62 15.48
CA ASN A 314 12.26 2.38 14.54
C ASN A 314 12.03 3.12 13.22
N VAL A 315 10.82 3.07 12.66
CA VAL A 315 10.47 3.79 11.43
C VAL A 315 10.56 5.32 11.65
N GLN A 316 10.01 5.83 12.74
CA GLN A 316 10.04 7.27 13.06
C GLN A 316 11.46 7.81 13.22
N LEU A 317 12.32 7.09 13.95
CA LEU A 317 13.70 7.48 14.17
C LEU A 317 14.54 7.48 12.87
N ASN A 318 14.31 6.49 12.01
CA ASN A 318 15.09 6.32 10.78
C ASN A 318 14.48 7.02 9.55
N GLU A 319 13.27 7.55 9.63
CA GLU A 319 12.62 8.25 8.51
C GLU A 319 13.47 9.41 8.00
N ARG A 320 13.90 10.29 8.91
CA ARG A 320 14.71 11.45 8.56
C ARG A 320 16.03 11.03 7.94
N TYR A 321 16.66 10.01 8.51
CA TYR A 321 17.93 9.48 7.99
C TYR A 321 17.78 8.98 6.55
N LEU A 322 16.75 8.17 6.27
CA LEU A 322 16.46 7.69 4.92
C LEU A 322 16.15 8.84 3.96
N ARG A 323 15.35 9.83 4.39
CA ARG A 323 15.03 11.03 3.60
C ARG A 323 16.29 11.79 3.20
N ASP A 324 17.14 12.13 4.18
CA ASP A 324 18.36 12.90 3.96
C ASP A 324 19.33 12.16 3.05
N ALA A 325 19.45 10.83 3.20
CA ALA A 325 20.26 9.98 2.33
C ALA A 325 19.75 9.95 0.88
N LEU A 326 18.44 9.86 0.67
CA LEU A 326 17.84 9.90 -0.67
C LEU A 326 17.96 11.30 -1.31
N LEU A 327 17.81 12.38 -0.54
CA LEU A 327 18.06 13.74 -1.03
C LEU A 327 19.53 13.95 -1.44
N LYS A 328 20.46 13.35 -0.71
CA LYS A 328 21.87 13.36 -1.12
C LYS A 328 22.09 12.62 -2.45
N LEU A 329 21.44 11.48 -2.65
CA LEU A 329 21.46 10.79 -3.94
C LEU A 329 20.89 11.67 -5.06
N GLN A 330 19.78 12.36 -4.84
CA GLN A 330 19.20 13.29 -5.81
C GLN A 330 20.19 14.41 -6.19
N ASN A 331 20.97 14.91 -5.23
CA ASN A 331 21.95 15.96 -5.51
C ASN A 331 23.17 15.44 -6.29
N ASN A 332 23.46 14.15 -6.21
CA ASN A 332 24.60 13.51 -6.87
C ASN A 332 24.27 12.98 -8.27
N HIS A 333 23.00 12.76 -8.61
CA HIS A 333 22.55 12.09 -9.83
C HIS A 333 21.47 12.87 -10.54
N GLU A 334 21.72 13.36 -11.75
CA GLU A 334 20.75 14.11 -12.55
C GLU A 334 19.51 13.28 -12.95
N LEU A 335 19.64 11.95 -12.93
CA LEU A 335 18.55 11.03 -13.25
C LEU A 335 17.58 10.82 -12.07
N ILE A 336 17.85 11.39 -10.90
CA ILE A 336 17.01 11.30 -9.71
C ILE A 336 16.39 12.66 -9.43
N THR A 337 15.08 12.72 -9.41
CA THR A 337 14.34 13.94 -9.07
C THR A 337 13.20 13.65 -8.11
N ASN A 338 12.67 14.67 -7.47
CA ASN A 338 11.45 14.56 -6.68
C ASN A 338 11.45 13.49 -5.60
N VAL A 339 12.48 13.43 -4.78
CA VAL A 339 12.47 12.58 -3.58
C VAL A 339 11.32 12.98 -2.66
N ARG A 340 10.43 12.05 -2.37
CA ARG A 340 9.23 12.24 -1.56
C ARG A 340 8.87 11.00 -0.78
N GLY A 341 8.06 11.15 0.27
CA GLY A 341 7.58 10.03 1.07
C GLY A 341 7.44 10.35 2.54
N LEU A 342 7.02 9.34 3.31
CA LEU A 342 6.84 9.41 4.76
C LEU A 342 7.10 8.02 5.36
N GLY A 343 7.70 7.97 6.56
CA GLY A 343 8.07 6.72 7.20
C GLY A 343 9.03 5.90 6.33
N TYR A 344 8.71 4.62 6.12
CA TYR A 344 9.41 3.76 5.17
C TYR A 344 8.65 3.60 3.84
N MET A 345 8.10 4.69 3.33
CA MET A 345 7.37 4.75 2.07
C MET A 345 7.88 5.91 1.21
N PHE A 346 9.14 5.83 0.75
CA PHE A 346 9.78 6.81 -0.10
C PHE A 346 9.77 6.42 -1.57
N GLY A 347 9.95 7.41 -2.43
CA GLY A 347 10.17 7.26 -3.86
C GLY A 347 10.79 8.50 -4.44
N PHE A 348 11.30 8.36 -5.66
CA PHE A 348 11.83 9.45 -6.46
C PHE A 348 11.52 9.21 -7.94
N ASP A 349 11.48 10.27 -8.71
CA ASP A 349 11.20 10.19 -10.14
C ASP A 349 12.47 9.94 -10.95
N THR A 350 12.28 9.30 -12.09
CA THR A 350 13.29 9.09 -13.13
C THR A 350 12.77 9.66 -14.45
N PRO A 351 13.64 10.02 -15.41
CA PRO A 351 13.23 10.69 -16.64
C PRO A 351 12.22 9.93 -17.50
N SER A 352 12.27 8.58 -17.48
CA SER A 352 11.37 7.76 -18.28
C SER A 352 11.18 6.35 -17.71
N PRO A 353 10.13 5.61 -18.16
CA PRO A 353 9.95 4.21 -17.82
C PRO A 353 11.12 3.30 -18.22
N GLU A 354 11.78 3.61 -19.31
CA GLU A 354 12.95 2.87 -19.82
C GLU A 354 14.13 3.03 -18.88
N ILE A 355 14.39 4.25 -18.41
CA ILE A 355 15.43 4.56 -17.40
C ILE A 355 15.11 3.83 -16.10
N THR A 356 13.86 3.84 -15.66
CA THR A 356 13.42 3.05 -14.49
C THR A 356 13.70 1.56 -14.66
N ALA A 357 13.37 0.98 -15.81
CA ALA A 357 13.58 -0.44 -16.06
C ALA A 357 15.08 -0.79 -16.04
N MET A 358 15.91 0.01 -16.71
CA MET A 358 17.38 -0.17 -16.69
C MET A 358 17.96 -0.05 -15.26
N ALA A 359 17.47 0.91 -14.48
CA ALA A 359 17.91 1.05 -13.09
C ALA A 359 17.54 -0.18 -12.24
N ILE A 360 16.33 -0.75 -12.42
CA ILE A 360 15.88 -1.96 -11.71
C ILE A 360 16.77 -3.15 -12.08
N ASP A 361 17.08 -3.33 -13.35
CA ASP A 361 17.95 -4.43 -13.81
C ASP A 361 19.35 -4.32 -13.22
N ILE A 362 19.96 -3.13 -13.29
CA ILE A 362 21.30 -2.87 -12.70
C ILE A 362 21.28 -3.05 -11.17
N ALA A 363 20.26 -2.55 -10.49
CA ALA A 363 20.10 -2.73 -9.04
C ALA A 363 20.02 -4.22 -8.69
N ALA A 364 19.26 -4.97 -9.46
CA ALA A 364 19.17 -6.40 -9.30
C ALA A 364 20.53 -7.09 -9.47
N GLU A 365 21.35 -6.72 -10.45
CA GLU A 365 22.73 -7.21 -10.61
C GLU A 365 23.62 -6.89 -9.39
N LEU A 366 23.40 -5.74 -8.77
CA LEU A 366 24.14 -5.29 -7.57
C LEU A 366 23.59 -5.88 -6.25
N GLY A 367 22.61 -6.76 -6.32
CA GLY A 367 21.99 -7.37 -5.13
C GLY A 367 21.07 -6.42 -4.38
N LEU A 368 20.34 -5.56 -5.09
CA LEU A 368 19.31 -4.68 -4.52
C LEU A 368 17.97 -4.94 -5.19
N ILE A 369 16.93 -5.22 -4.41
CA ILE A 369 15.56 -5.36 -4.89
C ILE A 369 14.83 -4.02 -4.71
N ILE A 370 14.47 -3.39 -5.82
CA ILE A 370 13.65 -2.18 -5.89
C ILE A 370 12.49 -2.38 -6.86
N ARG A 371 11.48 -1.51 -6.79
CA ARG A 371 10.34 -1.56 -7.71
C ARG A 371 10.04 -0.20 -8.31
N GLY A 372 9.73 -0.22 -9.60
CA GLY A 372 9.24 0.93 -10.33
C GLY A 372 7.73 1.14 -10.18
N SER A 373 7.30 2.34 -10.49
CA SER A 373 5.91 2.72 -10.71
C SER A 373 5.81 3.54 -11.99
N ARG A 374 4.82 3.22 -12.81
CA ARG A 374 4.52 3.98 -14.01
C ARG A 374 3.21 4.73 -13.79
N TYR A 375 3.18 6.04 -14.08
CA TYR A 375 1.99 6.85 -13.99
C TYR A 375 1.98 7.89 -15.13
N GLY A 376 0.93 7.87 -15.96
CA GLY A 376 0.86 8.78 -17.11
C GLY A 376 2.13 8.73 -17.95
N LYS A 377 2.80 9.86 -18.10
CA LYS A 377 4.11 10.00 -18.77
C LYS A 377 5.30 9.83 -17.81
N GLY A 378 5.05 9.81 -16.49
CA GLY A 378 6.08 9.73 -15.46
C GLY A 378 6.46 8.30 -15.08
N SER A 379 7.57 8.19 -14.39
CA SER A 379 8.07 6.97 -13.82
C SER A 379 8.77 7.24 -12.49
N ALA A 380 8.66 6.34 -11.55
CA ALA A 380 9.29 6.48 -10.24
C ALA A 380 9.88 5.16 -9.75
N ILE A 381 10.97 5.24 -9.00
CA ILE A 381 11.48 4.15 -8.17
C ILE A 381 10.94 4.31 -6.75
N LYS A 382 10.51 3.21 -6.16
CA LYS A 382 9.99 3.15 -4.80
C LYS A 382 10.99 2.48 -3.87
N VAL A 383 11.28 3.14 -2.75
CA VAL A 383 12.15 2.67 -1.69
C VAL A 383 11.30 2.46 -0.44
N ARG A 384 11.05 1.19 -0.12
CA ARG A 384 10.14 0.76 0.94
C ARG A 384 10.72 -0.44 1.69
N PRO A 385 11.80 -0.23 2.46
CA PRO A 385 12.43 -1.31 3.19
C PRO A 385 11.47 -1.94 4.20
N PRO A 386 11.65 -3.20 4.61
CA PRO A 386 10.97 -3.78 5.77
C PRO A 386 11.11 -2.90 7.02
N LEU A 387 10.11 -2.92 7.92
CA LEU A 387 10.11 -2.08 9.11
C LEU A 387 11.21 -2.44 10.12
N ILE A 388 11.71 -3.66 10.01
CA ILE A 388 12.85 -4.17 10.81
C ILE A 388 14.21 -3.61 10.36
N CYS A 389 14.26 -2.88 9.24
CA CYS A 389 15.49 -2.27 8.76
C CYS A 389 15.91 -1.12 9.70
N GLY A 390 17.17 -1.16 10.19
CA GLY A 390 17.81 -0.06 10.89
C GLY A 390 18.75 0.70 9.97
N MET A 391 19.54 1.63 10.55
CA MET A 391 20.45 2.52 9.82
C MET A 391 21.44 1.78 8.90
N HIS A 392 22.04 0.68 9.36
CA HIS A 392 22.99 -0.08 8.55
C HIS A 392 22.36 -0.68 7.28
N HIS A 393 21.10 -1.11 7.33
CA HIS A 393 20.37 -1.58 6.15
C HIS A 393 20.06 -0.43 5.18
N ILE A 394 19.74 0.75 5.74
CA ILE A 394 19.52 1.97 4.95
C ILE A 394 20.79 2.36 4.23
N ASP A 395 21.95 2.33 4.92
CA ASP A 395 23.26 2.60 4.33
C ASP A 395 23.56 1.65 3.17
N GLU A 396 23.33 0.35 3.35
CA GLU A 396 23.51 -0.64 2.30
C GLU A 396 22.60 -0.37 1.09
N ILE A 397 21.31 -0.10 1.32
CA ILE A 397 20.35 0.22 0.27
C ILE A 397 20.80 1.46 -0.51
N VAL A 398 21.16 2.53 0.19
CA VAL A 398 21.56 3.80 -0.41
C VAL A 398 22.88 3.65 -1.18
N ALA A 399 23.87 2.94 -0.65
CA ALA A 399 25.13 2.67 -1.35
C ALA A 399 24.91 1.87 -2.64
N LYS A 400 24.02 0.88 -2.62
CA LYS A 400 23.66 0.11 -3.83
C LYS A 400 22.86 0.95 -4.84
N LEU A 401 21.99 1.87 -4.38
CA LEU A 401 21.33 2.84 -5.26
C LEU A 401 22.35 3.77 -5.92
N ASP A 402 23.29 4.32 -5.17
CA ASP A 402 24.38 5.16 -5.70
C ASP A 402 25.17 4.44 -6.79
N CYS A 403 25.65 3.23 -6.51
CA CYS A 403 26.31 2.38 -7.50
C CYS A 403 25.44 2.07 -8.72
N THR A 404 24.11 1.91 -8.53
CA THR A 404 23.17 1.67 -9.62
C THR A 404 23.13 2.85 -10.59
N PHE A 405 23.01 4.06 -10.05
CA PHE A 405 22.93 5.27 -10.88
C PHE A 405 24.27 5.63 -11.52
N ILE A 406 25.41 5.44 -10.84
CA ILE A 406 26.74 5.58 -11.45
C ILE A 406 26.86 4.67 -12.70
N LYS A 407 26.52 3.38 -12.57
CA LYS A 407 26.59 2.44 -13.71
C LYS A 407 25.59 2.79 -14.82
N LEU A 408 24.41 3.25 -14.45
CA LEU A 408 23.38 3.67 -15.40
C LEU A 408 23.84 4.89 -16.22
N GLU A 409 24.40 5.91 -15.58
CA GLU A 409 24.93 7.12 -16.21
C GLU A 409 26.09 6.80 -17.14
N GLN A 410 27.02 5.93 -16.74
CA GLN A 410 28.11 5.43 -17.57
C GLN A 410 27.58 4.71 -18.82
N LYS A 411 26.56 3.84 -18.65
CA LYS A 411 25.94 3.11 -19.76
C LYS A 411 25.25 4.05 -20.75
N LEU A 412 24.53 5.05 -20.26
CA LEU A 412 23.87 6.05 -21.11
C LEU A 412 24.87 6.93 -21.85
N SER A 413 25.98 7.31 -21.21
CA SER A 413 27.05 8.07 -21.85
C SER A 413 27.73 7.29 -22.97
N SER A 414 27.98 6.01 -22.77
CA SER A 414 28.55 5.14 -23.82
C SER A 414 27.60 4.94 -25.02
N MET A 415 26.27 4.91 -24.78
CA MET A 415 25.28 4.83 -25.86
C MET A 415 25.17 6.12 -26.67
N LYS A 416 25.34 7.30 -26.05
CA LYS A 416 25.36 8.59 -26.76
C LYS A 416 26.63 8.82 -27.60
N GLY A 417 27.74 8.17 -27.27
CA GLY A 417 29.00 8.26 -28.03
C GLY A 417 29.04 7.35 -29.27
N ILE A 418 27.99 6.55 -29.51
CA ILE A 418 27.89 5.63 -30.68
C ILE A 418 26.94 6.18 -31.75
N ILE A 419 26.22 7.26 -31.47
CA ILE A 419 25.37 8.01 -32.43
C ILE A 419 26.12 9.27 -32.88
#